data_414678f2b32b7131b8cb4ae0f25f83dd
#
_entry.id   414678f2b32b7131b8cb4ae0f25f83dd
#
_cell.length_a   1.000
_cell.length_b   1.000
_cell.length_c   1.000
_cell.angle_alpha   90.00
_cell.angle_beta   90.00
_cell.angle_gamma   90.00
#
_symmetry.space_group_name_H-M   'P 1'
#
loop_
_entity.id
_entity.type
_entity.pdbx_description
1 polymer ?
#
loop_
_entity_poly.entity_id
_entity_poly.type
_entity_poly.pdbx_seq_one_letter_code
_entity_poly.pdbx_strand_id
1 'polypeptide(L)'
;MKKLVIDIETVGIPWEEHDPYVREYLIKGQTEDGAEETKRAGGLSPFRGKIVAIGVIRIDDGRSCALYEMPGQTDVRVERAGQRTYVSGTEKQILEKFWDWFDNDSRFISFNGRQFDGPFLMIRSAVNGVIPKRDLVGYRYQMHPNCDLREALNFYGTTNSRQFKFNLDLACKVFGVTTSKREGVDGRSVESWYRAGLHREIADYCLEDVRATLELYEKIAPTLLMFNKDFRESEERELRPKKEEPAVLPTSEAPFVQAVTQTSLALTASLDISDQSPVVSATHQAMVFEKLMAPEEPEEEIPTTIGE
;
A
#
# COMPACT_ATOMS: atom_id res chain seq x y z
N MET A 1 -5.85 -11.03 13.88
CA MET A 1 -5.37 -10.38 12.64
C MET A 1 -6.44 -9.44 12.14
N LYS A 2 -6.13 -8.16 11.84
CA LYS A 2 -7.09 -7.25 11.18
C LYS A 2 -7.20 -7.59 9.71
N LYS A 3 -8.42 -7.66 9.20
CA LYS A 3 -8.69 -7.83 7.77
C LYS A 3 -9.23 -6.52 7.21
N LEU A 4 -8.48 -5.90 6.30
CA LEU A 4 -8.78 -4.61 5.70
C LEU A 4 -9.02 -4.80 4.21
N VAL A 5 -10.22 -4.52 3.74
CA VAL A 5 -10.52 -4.45 2.31
C VAL A 5 -10.26 -3.04 1.84
N ILE A 6 -9.49 -2.91 0.76
CA ILE A 6 -8.97 -1.61 0.32
C ILE A 6 -9.06 -1.52 -1.21
N ASP A 7 -9.32 -0.31 -1.66
CA ASP A 7 -9.24 0.11 -3.05
C ASP A 7 -8.76 1.55 -3.12
N ILE A 8 -8.16 1.96 -4.23
CA ILE A 8 -7.71 3.34 -4.44
C ILE A 8 -8.19 3.90 -5.77
N GLU A 9 -8.38 5.24 -5.77
CA GLU A 9 -8.58 6.00 -6.99
C GLU A 9 -7.39 6.92 -7.25
N THR A 10 -7.00 7.01 -8.51
CA THR A 10 -5.81 7.74 -8.92
C THR A 10 -6.09 8.65 -10.11
N VAL A 11 -5.35 9.75 -10.20
CA VAL A 11 -5.36 10.64 -11.37
C VAL A 11 -3.93 10.91 -11.84
N GLY A 12 -3.78 11.27 -13.11
CA GLY A 12 -2.50 11.73 -13.64
C GLY A 12 -2.11 13.08 -13.05
N ILE A 13 -0.81 13.24 -12.76
CA ILE A 13 -0.22 14.56 -12.52
C ILE A 13 -0.24 15.28 -13.89
N PRO A 14 -0.65 16.56 -13.94
CA PRO A 14 -0.67 17.33 -15.18
C PRO A 14 0.67 17.24 -15.91
N TRP A 15 0.63 17.02 -17.23
CA TRP A 15 1.83 16.79 -18.03
C TRP A 15 2.87 17.92 -17.86
N GLU A 16 2.40 19.13 -17.72
CA GLU A 16 3.20 20.35 -17.59
C GLU A 16 3.93 20.43 -16.26
N GLU A 17 3.44 19.76 -15.23
CA GLU A 17 4.03 19.72 -13.89
C GLU A 17 5.19 18.71 -13.80
N HIS A 18 5.32 17.80 -14.77
CA HIS A 18 6.48 16.90 -14.80
C HIS A 18 7.75 17.63 -15.19
N ASP A 19 8.86 17.21 -14.59
CA ASP A 19 10.20 17.67 -14.96
C ASP A 19 10.43 17.49 -16.49
N PRO A 20 11.07 18.46 -17.18
CA PRO A 20 11.33 18.39 -18.62
C PRO A 20 12.04 17.09 -19.06
N TYR A 21 13.02 16.62 -18.29
CA TYR A 21 13.72 15.37 -18.56
C TYR A 21 12.76 14.17 -18.49
N VAL A 22 11.89 14.13 -17.48
CA VAL A 22 10.90 13.06 -17.35
C VAL A 22 9.92 13.06 -18.54
N ARG A 23 9.47 14.24 -18.98
CA ARG A 23 8.61 14.37 -20.15
C ARG A 23 9.27 13.84 -21.42
N GLU A 24 10.51 14.24 -21.65
CA GLU A 24 11.29 13.77 -22.81
C GLU A 24 11.52 12.25 -22.75
N TYR A 25 11.92 11.73 -21.58
CA TYR A 25 12.15 10.30 -21.38
C TYR A 25 10.91 9.47 -21.68
N LEU A 26 9.73 9.91 -21.23
CA LEU A 26 8.48 9.17 -21.36
C LEU A 26 7.99 9.04 -22.80
N ILE A 27 8.26 10.01 -23.67
CA ILE A 27 7.81 10.01 -25.06
C ILE A 27 8.90 9.65 -26.07
N LYS A 28 10.14 9.46 -25.59
CA LYS A 28 11.30 9.16 -26.44
C LYS A 28 11.05 7.93 -27.32
N GLY A 29 11.19 8.12 -28.63
CA GLY A 29 11.03 7.03 -29.60
C GLY A 29 9.59 6.59 -29.87
N GLN A 30 8.60 7.31 -29.34
CA GLN A 30 7.19 7.04 -29.62
C GLN A 30 6.71 7.80 -30.87
N THR A 31 5.63 7.30 -31.47
CA THR A 31 4.86 8.04 -32.47
C THR A 31 4.07 9.16 -31.79
N GLU A 32 3.56 10.11 -32.55
CA GLU A 32 2.75 11.20 -32.02
C GLU A 32 1.52 10.70 -31.26
N ASP A 33 0.79 9.73 -31.82
CA ASP A 33 -0.36 9.09 -31.17
C ASP A 33 0.05 8.37 -29.86
N GLY A 34 1.18 7.66 -29.86
CA GLY A 34 1.72 7.00 -28.68
C GLY A 34 2.12 7.98 -27.57
N ALA A 35 2.70 9.12 -27.94
CA ALA A 35 3.02 10.18 -27.01
C ALA A 35 1.75 10.79 -26.37
N GLU A 36 0.70 11.02 -27.16
CA GLU A 36 -0.59 11.50 -26.62
C GLU A 36 -1.26 10.48 -25.71
N GLU A 37 -1.22 9.19 -26.05
CA GLU A 37 -1.68 8.13 -25.15
C GLU A 37 -0.88 8.09 -23.84
N THR A 38 0.44 8.21 -23.92
CA THR A 38 1.33 8.27 -22.76
C THR A 38 0.98 9.45 -21.85
N LYS A 39 0.70 10.63 -22.39
CA LYS A 39 0.29 11.79 -21.61
C LYS A 39 -1.03 11.56 -20.86
N ARG A 40 -2.00 10.89 -21.50
CA ARG A 40 -3.32 10.60 -20.91
C ARG A 40 -3.29 9.50 -19.85
N ALA A 41 -2.39 8.53 -19.99
CA ALA A 41 -2.33 7.37 -19.10
C ALA A 41 -1.60 7.63 -17.76
N GLY A 42 -1.38 8.89 -17.36
CA GLY A 42 -0.63 9.27 -16.15
C GLY A 42 -1.13 8.61 -14.87
N GLY A 43 -2.42 8.54 -14.67
CA GLY A 43 -3.05 7.98 -13.47
C GLY A 43 -2.81 6.48 -13.21
N LEU A 44 -2.33 5.73 -14.22
CA LEU A 44 -2.06 4.30 -14.07
C LEU A 44 -0.64 3.99 -13.54
N SER A 45 0.18 4.99 -13.28
CA SER A 45 1.56 4.82 -12.81
C SER A 45 1.83 5.67 -11.57
N PRO A 46 2.35 5.10 -10.47
CA PRO A 46 2.66 5.86 -9.27
C PRO A 46 3.79 6.89 -9.45
N PHE A 47 4.53 6.80 -10.54
CA PHE A 47 5.56 7.78 -10.91
C PHE A 47 5.01 8.98 -11.68
N ARG A 48 3.79 8.88 -12.21
CA ARG A 48 3.17 9.92 -13.03
C ARG A 48 1.78 10.32 -12.52
N GLY A 49 1.26 9.59 -11.58
CA GLY A 49 -0.04 9.82 -10.97
C GLY A 49 0.07 10.08 -9.49
N LYS A 50 -1.05 10.41 -8.89
CA LYS A 50 -1.22 10.58 -7.45
C LYS A 50 -2.50 9.90 -7.00
N ILE A 51 -2.57 9.58 -5.70
CA ILE A 51 -3.75 9.00 -5.07
C ILE A 51 -4.71 10.13 -4.71
N VAL A 52 -5.95 10.01 -5.15
CA VAL A 52 -7.00 10.99 -4.86
C VAL A 52 -8.10 10.46 -3.95
N ALA A 53 -8.23 9.13 -3.84
CA ALA A 53 -9.06 8.51 -2.81
C ALA A 53 -8.49 7.16 -2.38
N ILE A 54 -8.74 6.80 -1.12
CA ILE A 54 -8.45 5.48 -0.54
C ILE A 54 -9.69 5.05 0.23
N GLY A 55 -10.31 3.96 -0.19
CA GLY A 55 -11.40 3.32 0.51
C GLY A 55 -10.88 2.21 1.42
N VAL A 56 -11.38 2.13 2.65
CA VAL A 56 -11.02 1.07 3.60
C VAL A 56 -12.27 0.57 4.30
N ILE A 57 -12.46 -0.76 4.35
CA ILE A 57 -13.42 -1.41 5.23
C ILE A 57 -12.68 -2.41 6.10
N ARG A 58 -12.87 -2.33 7.42
CA ARG A 58 -12.41 -3.34 8.36
C ARG A 58 -13.50 -4.38 8.58
N ILE A 59 -13.18 -5.64 8.27
CA ILE A 59 -14.17 -6.74 8.31
C ILE A 59 -14.67 -7.00 9.72
N ASP A 60 -13.77 -6.94 10.72
CA ASP A 60 -14.06 -7.36 12.10
C ASP A 60 -15.21 -6.57 12.76
N ASP A 61 -15.37 -5.30 12.42
CA ASP A 61 -16.39 -4.42 13.02
C ASP A 61 -17.19 -3.59 12.00
N GLY A 62 -16.98 -3.83 10.71
CA GLY A 62 -17.69 -3.16 9.63
C GLY A 62 -17.39 -1.66 9.49
N ARG A 63 -16.40 -1.12 10.24
CA ARG A 63 -16.03 0.29 10.11
C ARG A 63 -15.47 0.56 8.73
N SER A 64 -15.97 1.62 8.11
CA SER A 64 -15.55 2.06 6.78
C SER A 64 -15.04 3.50 6.81
N CYS A 65 -14.04 3.78 5.98
CA CYS A 65 -13.45 5.10 5.83
C CYS A 65 -13.11 5.36 4.36
N ALA A 66 -13.48 6.55 3.88
CA ALA A 66 -12.92 7.10 2.65
C ALA A 66 -11.97 8.24 3.02
N LEU A 67 -10.72 8.10 2.61
CA LEU A 67 -9.73 9.16 2.69
C LEU A 67 -9.60 9.74 1.28
N TYR A 68 -9.71 11.05 1.13
CA TYR A 68 -9.68 11.66 -0.20
C TYR A 68 -8.94 13.00 -0.23
N GLU A 69 -8.29 13.25 -1.36
CA GLU A 69 -7.58 14.50 -1.58
C GLU A 69 -8.58 15.64 -1.80
N MET A 70 -8.32 16.74 -1.10
CA MET A 70 -9.04 18.01 -1.31
C MET A 70 -8.03 19.10 -1.65
N PRO A 71 -7.89 19.48 -2.92
CA PRO A 71 -6.95 20.50 -3.36
C PRO A 71 -7.16 21.83 -2.63
N GLY A 72 -6.06 22.43 -2.20
CA GLY A 72 -6.10 23.71 -1.46
C GLY A 72 -6.46 23.60 0.02
N GLN A 73 -6.80 22.40 0.50
CA GLN A 73 -7.02 22.17 1.94
C GLN A 73 -5.67 21.99 2.65
N THR A 74 -5.46 22.70 3.74
CA THR A 74 -4.23 22.63 4.54
C THR A 74 -4.36 21.70 5.74
N ASP A 75 -5.57 21.59 6.30
CA ASP A 75 -5.85 20.83 7.51
C ASP A 75 -6.63 19.56 7.21
N VAL A 76 -6.34 18.49 7.96
CA VAL A 76 -7.15 17.26 7.88
C VAL A 76 -8.53 17.54 8.45
N ARG A 77 -9.56 17.19 7.69
CA ARG A 77 -10.96 17.25 8.17
C ARG A 77 -11.53 15.86 8.27
N VAL A 78 -12.29 15.61 9.32
CA VAL A 78 -12.95 14.33 9.58
C VAL A 78 -14.46 14.56 9.70
N GLU A 79 -15.22 13.88 8.87
CA GLU A 79 -16.67 13.87 8.89
C GLU A 79 -17.18 12.46 9.15
N ARG A 80 -18.22 12.33 9.97
CA ARG A 80 -18.91 11.06 10.21
C ARG A 80 -20.30 11.10 9.64
N ALA A 81 -20.62 10.14 8.77
CA ALA A 81 -21.93 9.97 8.15
C ALA A 81 -22.44 8.54 8.42
N GLY A 82 -23.16 8.36 9.52
CA GLY A 82 -23.57 7.04 9.99
C GLY A 82 -22.35 6.17 10.34
N GLN A 83 -22.23 5.02 9.71
CA GLN A 83 -21.08 4.08 9.90
C GLN A 83 -19.86 4.44 9.04
N ARG A 84 -19.99 5.39 8.13
CA ARG A 84 -18.90 5.84 7.25
C ARG A 84 -18.15 7.00 7.88
N THR A 85 -16.85 6.98 7.78
CA THR A 85 -15.98 8.11 8.13
C THR A 85 -15.33 8.63 6.86
N TYR A 86 -15.30 9.94 6.71
CA TYR A 86 -14.64 10.62 5.60
C TYR A 86 -13.49 11.45 6.15
N VAL A 87 -12.33 11.33 5.54
CA VAL A 87 -11.15 12.09 5.92
C VAL A 87 -10.63 12.78 4.68
N SER A 88 -10.61 14.12 4.69
CA SER A 88 -10.06 14.90 3.60
C SER A 88 -8.79 15.63 3.99
N GLY A 89 -7.88 15.83 3.03
CA GLY A 89 -6.60 16.50 3.21
C GLY A 89 -5.78 16.49 1.93
N THR A 90 -4.49 16.79 2.03
CA THR A 90 -3.53 16.59 0.94
C THR A 90 -3.25 15.10 0.72
N GLU A 91 -2.65 14.71 -0.42
CA GLU A 91 -2.24 13.32 -0.67
C GLU A 91 -1.36 12.79 0.48
N LYS A 92 -0.41 13.58 0.97
CA LYS A 92 0.43 13.22 2.12
C LYS A 92 -0.41 12.90 3.36
N GLN A 93 -1.34 13.79 3.71
CA GLN A 93 -2.16 13.64 4.91
C GLN A 93 -3.10 12.44 4.85
N ILE A 94 -3.71 12.15 3.69
CA ILE A 94 -4.55 10.96 3.54
C ILE A 94 -3.72 9.67 3.60
N LEU A 95 -2.49 9.67 3.10
CA LEU A 95 -1.56 8.54 3.23
C LEU A 95 -1.13 8.33 4.69
N GLU A 96 -0.80 9.38 5.44
CA GLU A 96 -0.52 9.28 6.87
C GLU A 96 -1.70 8.66 7.63
N LYS A 97 -2.92 9.13 7.37
CA LYS A 97 -4.15 8.60 7.99
C LYS A 97 -4.48 7.18 7.53
N PHE A 98 -4.18 6.81 6.32
CA PHE A 98 -4.33 5.45 5.82
C PHE A 98 -3.48 4.46 6.63
N TRP A 99 -2.22 4.78 6.89
CA TRP A 99 -1.33 3.89 7.63
C TRP A 99 -1.72 3.73 9.10
N ASP A 100 -2.57 4.59 9.68
CA ASP A 100 -3.11 4.41 11.03
C ASP A 100 -4.07 3.22 11.15
N TRP A 101 -4.59 2.69 10.03
CA TRP A 101 -5.43 1.50 10.00
C TRP A 101 -4.62 0.20 10.15
N PHE A 102 -3.34 0.22 9.82
CA PHE A 102 -2.48 -0.96 9.79
C PHE A 102 -1.76 -1.18 11.12
N ASP A 103 -1.59 -2.47 11.45
CA ASP A 103 -0.63 -2.98 12.41
C ASP A 103 0.18 -4.12 11.76
N ASN A 104 1.10 -4.70 12.54
CA ASN A 104 2.02 -5.73 12.05
C ASN A 104 1.31 -7.04 11.64
N ASP A 105 0.06 -7.24 12.04
CA ASP A 105 -0.73 -8.44 11.75
C ASP A 105 -1.96 -8.17 10.88
N SER A 106 -1.96 -7.07 10.12
CA SER A 106 -3.07 -6.74 9.21
C SER A 106 -2.94 -7.50 7.89
N ARG A 107 -4.08 -8.02 7.39
CA ARG A 107 -4.21 -8.54 6.02
C ARG A 107 -4.84 -7.47 5.13
N PHE A 108 -4.22 -7.21 4.02
CA PHE A 108 -4.70 -6.37 2.93
C PHE A 108 -5.48 -7.23 1.94
N ILE A 109 -6.75 -6.95 1.73
CA ILE A 109 -7.63 -7.64 0.78
C ILE A 109 -7.98 -6.64 -0.31
N SER A 110 -7.79 -7.03 -1.56
CA SER A 110 -7.99 -6.16 -2.71
C SER A 110 -8.37 -6.93 -3.97
N PHE A 111 -8.76 -6.22 -5.01
CA PHE A 111 -8.93 -6.79 -6.34
C PHE A 111 -7.87 -6.22 -7.29
N ASN A 112 -6.87 -7.00 -7.65
CA ASN A 112 -5.68 -6.59 -8.42
C ASN A 112 -4.70 -5.69 -7.63
N GLY A 113 -4.83 -5.62 -6.32
CA GLY A 113 -4.06 -4.69 -5.51
C GLY A 113 -2.58 -5.02 -5.41
N ARG A 114 -2.17 -6.25 -5.65
CA ARG A 114 -0.75 -6.62 -5.72
C ARG A 114 -0.04 -5.95 -6.90
N GLN A 115 -0.76 -5.76 -8.01
CA GLN A 115 -0.21 -5.13 -9.22
C GLN A 115 -0.47 -3.63 -9.27
N PHE A 116 -1.45 -3.11 -8.52
CA PHE A 116 -1.85 -1.71 -8.61
C PHE A 116 -1.84 -1.01 -7.25
N ASP A 117 -2.81 -1.27 -6.38
CA ASP A 117 -3.01 -0.51 -5.13
C ASP A 117 -1.81 -0.58 -4.19
N GLY A 118 -1.25 -1.78 -3.98
CA GLY A 118 -0.10 -1.99 -3.11
C GLY A 118 1.13 -1.19 -3.55
N PRO A 119 1.63 -1.39 -4.78
CA PRO A 119 2.74 -0.60 -5.33
C PRO A 119 2.46 0.91 -5.33
N PHE A 120 1.23 1.31 -5.68
CA PHE A 120 0.85 2.73 -5.70
C PHE A 120 0.93 3.35 -4.30
N LEU A 121 0.31 2.73 -3.31
CA LEU A 121 0.35 3.17 -1.91
C LEU A 121 1.78 3.23 -1.36
N MET A 122 2.60 2.21 -1.63
CA MET A 122 3.99 2.14 -1.17
C MET A 122 4.85 3.25 -1.80
N ILE A 123 4.80 3.40 -3.13
CA ILE A 123 5.62 4.37 -3.86
C ILE A 123 5.15 5.80 -3.54
N ARG A 124 3.84 6.07 -3.55
CA ARG A 124 3.33 7.41 -3.23
C ARG A 124 3.59 7.81 -1.77
N SER A 125 3.56 6.84 -0.85
CA SER A 125 4.00 7.10 0.52
C SER A 125 5.46 7.55 0.58
N ALA A 126 6.36 6.83 -0.10
CA ALA A 126 7.77 7.20 -0.16
C ALA A 126 8.00 8.58 -0.81
N VAL A 127 7.32 8.88 -1.92
CA VAL A 127 7.39 10.19 -2.61
C VAL A 127 6.94 11.33 -1.69
N ASN A 128 5.93 11.10 -0.85
CA ASN A 128 5.40 12.08 0.10
C ASN A 128 6.15 12.09 1.46
N GLY A 129 7.21 11.28 1.63
CA GLY A 129 7.94 11.16 2.90
C GLY A 129 7.12 10.53 4.02
N VAL A 130 6.14 9.71 3.67
CA VAL A 130 5.32 8.92 4.61
C VAL A 130 5.91 7.52 4.72
N ILE A 131 6.12 7.04 5.95
CA ILE A 131 6.72 5.72 6.18
C ILE A 131 5.63 4.66 6.13
N PRO A 132 5.67 3.72 5.16
CA PRO A 132 4.77 2.58 5.15
C PRO A 132 4.94 1.73 6.41
N LYS A 133 3.83 1.32 7.03
CA LYS A 133 3.86 0.44 8.22
C LYS A 133 3.92 -1.03 7.86
N ARG A 134 3.69 -1.40 6.60
CA ARG A 134 3.66 -2.78 6.15
C ARG A 134 3.97 -2.87 4.64
N ASP A 135 4.57 -3.99 4.23
CA ASP A 135 4.64 -4.37 2.83
C ASP A 135 3.23 -4.78 2.34
N LEU A 136 2.70 -4.06 1.35
CA LEU A 136 1.39 -4.34 0.75
C LEU A 136 1.48 -5.23 -0.49
N VAL A 137 2.67 -5.53 -0.97
CA VAL A 137 2.87 -6.40 -2.14
C VAL A 137 3.06 -7.84 -1.72
N GLY A 138 4.03 -8.11 -0.85
CA GLY A 138 4.33 -9.43 -0.33
C GLY A 138 4.76 -10.45 -1.40
N TYR A 139 4.90 -11.72 -1.00
CA TYR A 139 5.19 -12.80 -1.92
C TYR A 139 3.94 -13.22 -2.69
N ARG A 140 4.09 -13.37 -4.02
CA ARG A 140 2.96 -13.55 -4.96
C ARG A 140 2.02 -14.70 -4.60
N TYR A 141 2.55 -15.83 -4.16
CA TYR A 141 1.74 -17.03 -3.89
C TYR A 141 1.23 -17.13 -2.44
N GLN A 142 1.51 -16.12 -1.62
CA GLN A 142 0.99 -16.01 -0.27
C GLN A 142 -0.18 -15.01 -0.22
N MET A 143 -1.20 -15.36 0.56
CA MET A 143 -2.37 -14.50 0.80
C MET A 143 -2.21 -13.61 2.04
N HIS A 144 -1.01 -13.53 2.57
CA HIS A 144 -0.63 -12.65 3.66
C HIS A 144 0.74 -12.02 3.32
N PRO A 145 0.91 -10.72 3.43
CA PRO A 145 -0.06 -9.69 3.86
C PRO A 145 -1.15 -9.34 2.83
N ASN A 146 -0.97 -9.68 1.56
CA ASN A 146 -1.88 -9.28 0.48
C ASN A 146 -2.69 -10.48 -0.03
N CYS A 147 -4.00 -10.44 0.18
CA CYS A 147 -4.98 -11.35 -0.41
C CYS A 147 -5.60 -10.70 -1.65
N ASP A 148 -4.98 -10.89 -2.80
CA ASP A 148 -5.46 -10.37 -4.07
C ASP A 148 -6.48 -11.33 -4.71
N LEU A 149 -7.75 -10.89 -4.76
CA LEU A 149 -8.85 -11.70 -5.25
C LEU A 149 -8.75 -11.97 -6.76
N ARG A 150 -8.19 -11.05 -7.54
CA ARG A 150 -7.98 -11.27 -8.97
C ARG A 150 -6.93 -12.33 -9.23
N GLU A 151 -5.83 -12.34 -8.48
CA GLU A 151 -4.82 -13.41 -8.57
C GLU A 151 -5.39 -14.76 -8.12
N ALA A 152 -6.17 -14.79 -7.05
CA ALA A 152 -6.83 -16.00 -6.59
C ALA A 152 -7.79 -16.57 -7.65
N LEU A 153 -8.63 -15.73 -8.24
CA LEU A 153 -9.61 -16.13 -9.26
C LEU A 153 -8.98 -16.57 -10.60
N ASN A 154 -7.78 -16.08 -10.92
CA ASN A 154 -7.04 -16.55 -12.10
C ASN A 154 -6.02 -17.66 -11.76
N PHE A 155 -6.09 -18.19 -10.53
CA PHE A 155 -5.18 -19.24 -10.04
C PHE A 155 -3.71 -18.86 -10.23
N TYR A 156 -3.35 -17.61 -9.87
CA TYR A 156 -1.98 -17.07 -9.96
C TYR A 156 -1.38 -17.14 -11.38
N GLY A 157 -2.22 -16.98 -12.40
CA GLY A 157 -1.81 -16.96 -13.79
C GLY A 157 -1.69 -18.33 -14.44
N THR A 158 -2.21 -19.41 -13.83
CA THR A 158 -2.30 -20.72 -14.48
C THR A 158 -3.33 -20.75 -15.61
N THR A 159 -4.29 -19.83 -15.57
CA THR A 159 -5.28 -19.66 -16.65
C THR A 159 -4.71 -18.74 -17.73
N ASN A 160 -5.02 -19.04 -19.00
CA ASN A 160 -4.57 -18.22 -20.13
C ASN A 160 -5.18 -16.80 -20.02
N SER A 161 -4.34 -15.78 -19.81
CA SER A 161 -4.75 -14.40 -19.62
C SER A 161 -5.54 -13.79 -20.79
N ARG A 162 -5.41 -14.35 -22.01
CA ARG A 162 -6.20 -13.92 -23.19
C ARG A 162 -7.65 -14.39 -23.11
N GLN A 163 -7.90 -15.57 -22.51
CA GLN A 163 -9.24 -16.17 -22.37
C GLN A 163 -9.94 -15.74 -21.07
N PHE A 164 -9.16 -15.41 -20.03
CA PHE A 164 -9.66 -15.05 -18.71
C PHE A 164 -9.46 -13.55 -18.42
N LYS A 165 -9.96 -12.69 -19.36
CA LYS A 165 -10.02 -11.25 -19.08
C LYS A 165 -11.24 -10.94 -18.25
N PHE A 166 -11.03 -10.47 -17.02
CA PHE A 166 -12.11 -10.01 -16.16
C PHE A 166 -11.64 -8.84 -15.30
N ASN A 167 -12.57 -8.01 -14.91
CA ASN A 167 -12.44 -6.93 -13.94
C ASN A 167 -13.32 -7.23 -12.73
N LEU A 168 -13.31 -6.35 -11.73
CA LEU A 168 -14.12 -6.48 -10.52
C LEU A 168 -15.61 -6.60 -10.86
N ASP A 169 -16.12 -5.77 -11.76
CA ASP A 169 -17.55 -5.77 -12.15
C ASP A 169 -18.01 -7.12 -12.72
N LEU A 170 -17.23 -7.69 -13.65
CA LEU A 170 -17.56 -9.01 -14.22
C LEU A 170 -17.48 -10.10 -13.15
N ALA A 171 -16.44 -10.09 -12.32
CA ALA A 171 -16.32 -11.05 -11.22
C ALA A 171 -17.53 -10.95 -10.27
N CYS A 172 -17.87 -9.75 -9.82
CA CYS A 172 -19.02 -9.52 -8.96
C CYS A 172 -20.33 -10.04 -9.58
N LYS A 173 -20.59 -9.72 -10.84
CA LYS A 173 -21.80 -10.21 -11.54
C LYS A 173 -21.89 -11.72 -11.59
N VAL A 174 -20.78 -12.40 -11.88
CA VAL A 174 -20.73 -13.88 -11.92
C VAL A 174 -21.01 -14.50 -10.57
N PHE A 175 -20.53 -13.86 -9.49
CA PHE A 175 -20.77 -14.34 -8.11
C PHE A 175 -22.06 -13.77 -7.47
N GLY A 176 -22.90 -13.05 -8.23
CA GLY A 176 -24.14 -12.48 -7.73
C GLY A 176 -23.96 -11.36 -6.70
N VAL A 177 -22.86 -10.59 -6.85
CA VAL A 177 -22.58 -9.40 -6.04
C VAL A 177 -23.00 -8.16 -6.80
N THR A 178 -23.67 -7.23 -6.12
CA THR A 178 -24.07 -5.95 -6.70
C THR A 178 -22.86 -5.03 -6.81
N THR A 179 -22.63 -4.45 -8.00
CA THR A 179 -21.52 -3.52 -8.24
C THR A 179 -21.96 -2.07 -8.19
N SER A 180 -21.00 -1.17 -7.90
CA SER A 180 -21.18 0.29 -7.94
C SER A 180 -21.39 0.82 -9.36
N LYS A 181 -21.04 0.04 -10.38
CA LYS A 181 -21.05 0.53 -11.76
C LYS A 181 -22.47 0.82 -12.24
N ARG A 182 -22.78 2.11 -12.28
CA ARG A 182 -23.88 2.66 -13.05
C ARG A 182 -23.49 2.67 -14.54
N GLU A 183 -24.46 2.58 -15.44
CA GLU A 183 -24.17 2.73 -16.88
C GLU A 183 -23.35 4.00 -17.13
N GLY A 184 -22.19 3.86 -17.79
CA GLY A 184 -21.31 4.98 -18.17
C GLY A 184 -20.30 5.44 -17.10
N VAL A 185 -20.26 4.82 -15.91
CA VAL A 185 -19.26 5.14 -14.87
C VAL A 185 -18.22 4.02 -14.81
N ASP A 186 -16.98 4.37 -15.12
CA ASP A 186 -15.81 3.50 -14.97
C ASP A 186 -14.63 4.30 -14.39
N GLY A 187 -13.50 3.66 -14.12
CA GLY A 187 -12.30 4.34 -13.59
C GLY A 187 -11.79 5.51 -14.44
N ARG A 188 -12.22 5.63 -15.72
CA ARG A 188 -11.90 6.80 -16.57
C ARG A 188 -12.69 8.04 -16.16
N SER A 189 -13.82 7.86 -15.49
CA SER A 189 -14.64 8.96 -15.00
C SER A 189 -13.96 9.71 -13.84
N VAL A 190 -13.07 9.05 -13.10
CA VAL A 190 -12.37 9.62 -11.94
C VAL A 190 -11.57 10.87 -12.33
N GLU A 191 -10.84 10.81 -13.45
CA GLU A 191 -10.08 11.97 -13.93
C GLU A 191 -10.99 13.18 -14.23
N SER A 192 -12.15 12.94 -14.88
CA SER A 192 -13.11 13.99 -15.20
C SER A 192 -13.78 14.55 -13.95
N TRP A 193 -14.13 13.69 -13.00
CA TRP A 193 -14.71 14.11 -11.71
C TRP A 193 -13.73 14.91 -10.87
N TYR A 194 -12.46 14.48 -10.84
CA TYR A 194 -11.42 15.22 -10.14
C TYR A 194 -11.26 16.63 -10.68
N ARG A 195 -11.21 16.79 -12.01
CA ARG A 195 -11.15 18.10 -12.67
C ARG A 195 -12.40 18.95 -12.46
N ALA A 196 -13.56 18.30 -12.30
CA ALA A 196 -14.82 18.98 -11.97
C ALA A 196 -14.98 19.35 -10.48
N GLY A 197 -14.00 18.97 -9.63
CA GLY A 197 -14.08 19.24 -8.18
C GLY A 197 -14.98 18.29 -7.40
N LEU A 198 -15.38 17.15 -8.00
CA LEU A 198 -16.28 16.16 -7.40
C LEU A 198 -15.48 15.15 -6.54
N HIS A 199 -14.69 15.67 -5.61
CA HIS A 199 -13.76 14.84 -4.80
C HIS A 199 -14.49 13.90 -3.83
N ARG A 200 -15.65 14.34 -3.32
CA ARG A 200 -16.48 13.53 -2.43
C ARG A 200 -17.12 12.37 -3.17
N GLU A 201 -17.58 12.59 -4.39
CA GLU A 201 -18.17 11.59 -5.26
C GLU A 201 -17.15 10.52 -5.63
N ILE A 202 -15.87 10.89 -5.84
CA ILE A 202 -14.77 9.94 -6.02
C ILE A 202 -14.58 9.08 -4.76
N ALA A 203 -14.63 9.69 -3.58
CA ALA A 203 -14.52 8.98 -2.31
C ALA A 203 -15.67 7.98 -2.10
N ASP A 204 -16.90 8.37 -2.44
CA ASP A 204 -18.07 7.49 -2.37
C ASP A 204 -17.97 6.33 -3.38
N TYR A 205 -17.51 6.60 -4.60
CA TYR A 205 -17.27 5.58 -5.63
C TYR A 205 -16.23 4.56 -5.17
N CYS A 206 -15.09 5.02 -4.65
CA CYS A 206 -14.04 4.17 -4.09
C CYS A 206 -14.58 3.26 -2.95
N LEU A 207 -15.41 3.79 -2.04
CA LEU A 207 -16.04 2.96 -0.99
C LEU A 207 -17.00 1.91 -1.53
N GLU A 208 -17.71 2.20 -2.62
CA GLU A 208 -18.59 1.22 -3.25
C GLU A 208 -17.78 0.07 -3.90
N ASP A 209 -16.61 0.36 -4.51
CA ASP A 209 -15.72 -0.67 -5.05
C ASP A 209 -15.09 -1.50 -3.93
N VAL A 210 -14.73 -0.90 -2.78
CA VAL A 210 -14.31 -1.63 -1.57
C VAL A 210 -15.42 -2.55 -1.06
N ARG A 211 -16.69 -2.08 -1.02
CA ARG A 211 -17.84 -2.88 -0.61
C ARG A 211 -18.06 -4.08 -1.54
N ALA A 212 -18.00 -3.85 -2.85
CA ALA A 212 -18.12 -4.91 -3.85
C ALA A 212 -16.99 -5.95 -3.71
N THR A 213 -15.77 -5.48 -3.43
CA THR A 213 -14.61 -6.36 -3.16
C THR A 213 -14.81 -7.17 -1.88
N LEU A 214 -15.37 -6.57 -0.81
CA LEU A 214 -15.70 -7.29 0.43
C LEU A 214 -16.74 -8.38 0.18
N GLU A 215 -17.85 -8.06 -0.48
CA GLU A 215 -18.90 -9.05 -0.77
C GLU A 215 -18.38 -10.19 -1.67
N LEU A 216 -17.52 -9.89 -2.63
CA LEU A 216 -16.84 -10.89 -3.46
C LEU A 216 -15.92 -11.77 -2.59
N TYR A 217 -15.13 -11.17 -1.69
CA TYR A 217 -14.30 -11.91 -0.75
C TYR A 217 -15.12 -12.87 0.09
N GLU A 218 -16.24 -12.43 0.67
CA GLU A 218 -17.13 -13.27 1.48
C GLU A 218 -17.71 -14.45 0.70
N LYS A 219 -17.94 -14.30 -0.60
CA LYS A 219 -18.40 -15.39 -1.48
C LYS A 219 -17.32 -16.42 -1.77
N ILE A 220 -16.09 -15.98 -2.02
CA ILE A 220 -15.01 -16.88 -2.46
C ILE A 220 -14.14 -17.41 -1.32
N ALA A 221 -14.12 -16.74 -0.16
CA ALA A 221 -13.33 -17.16 0.99
C ALA A 221 -13.64 -18.58 1.44
N PRO A 222 -14.91 -18.96 1.71
CA PRO A 222 -15.27 -20.31 2.17
C PRO A 222 -15.16 -21.38 1.07
N THR A 223 -14.99 -21.00 -0.17
CA THR A 223 -14.97 -21.91 -1.32
C THR A 223 -13.57 -22.01 -1.95
N LEU A 224 -13.16 -20.99 -2.68
CA LEU A 224 -11.93 -21.02 -3.47
C LEU A 224 -10.68 -20.72 -2.64
N LEU A 225 -10.73 -19.75 -1.69
CA LEU A 225 -9.53 -19.36 -0.95
C LEU A 225 -9.08 -20.43 0.04
N MET A 226 -9.99 -21.28 0.53
CA MET A 226 -9.66 -22.41 1.43
C MET A 226 -8.76 -23.47 0.79
N PHE A 227 -8.63 -23.49 -0.54
CA PHE A 227 -7.66 -24.35 -1.22
C PHE A 227 -6.23 -23.81 -1.15
N ASN A 228 -6.05 -22.51 -0.88
CA ASN A 228 -4.74 -21.95 -0.62
C ASN A 228 -4.31 -22.29 0.82
N LYS A 229 -3.16 -22.95 0.95
CA LYS A 229 -2.65 -23.42 2.24
C LYS A 229 -2.40 -22.28 3.22
N ASP A 230 -1.75 -21.20 2.76
CA ASP A 230 -1.44 -20.04 3.60
C ASP A 230 -2.70 -19.35 4.12
N PHE A 231 -3.73 -19.21 3.26
CA PHE A 231 -5.03 -18.67 3.67
C PHE A 231 -5.67 -19.54 4.75
N ARG A 232 -5.80 -20.83 4.51
CA ARG A 232 -6.43 -21.77 5.44
C ARG A 232 -5.73 -21.80 6.80
N GLU A 233 -4.40 -21.91 6.82
CA GLU A 233 -3.63 -21.97 8.06
C GLU A 233 -3.73 -20.66 8.85
N SER A 234 -3.90 -19.52 8.19
CA SER A 234 -4.10 -18.24 8.86
C SER A 234 -5.50 -18.12 9.46
N GLU A 235 -6.55 -18.58 8.77
CA GLU A 235 -7.91 -18.63 9.31
C GLU A 235 -7.99 -19.60 10.50
N GLU A 236 -7.38 -20.78 10.42
CA GLU A 236 -7.32 -21.72 11.53
C GLU A 236 -6.59 -21.16 12.76
N ARG A 237 -5.56 -20.34 12.57
CA ARG A 237 -4.86 -19.65 13.68
C ARG A 237 -5.76 -18.66 14.38
N GLU A 238 -6.61 -17.95 13.66
CA GLU A 238 -7.56 -16.99 14.24
C GLU A 238 -8.65 -17.68 15.08
N LEU A 239 -9.09 -18.86 14.65
CA LEU A 239 -10.10 -19.64 15.35
C LEU A 239 -9.58 -20.30 16.62
N ARG A 240 -8.26 -20.43 16.80
CA ARG A 240 -7.70 -20.98 18.04
C ARG A 240 -7.92 -19.99 19.18
N PRO A 241 -8.44 -20.45 20.34
CA PRO A 241 -8.53 -19.59 21.50
C PRO A 241 -7.15 -19.03 21.83
N LYS A 242 -7.06 -17.72 21.98
CA LYS A 242 -5.83 -17.09 22.46
C LYS A 242 -5.50 -17.77 23.79
N LYS A 243 -4.32 -18.41 23.89
CA LYS A 243 -3.82 -18.88 25.17
C LYS A 243 -3.76 -17.64 26.07
N GLU A 244 -4.47 -17.70 27.21
CA GLU A 244 -4.32 -16.68 28.25
C GLU A 244 -2.82 -16.56 28.52
N GLU A 245 -2.25 -15.40 28.28
CA GLU A 245 -0.90 -15.13 28.78
C GLU A 245 -0.93 -15.40 30.28
N PRO A 246 -0.02 -16.26 30.80
CA PRO A 246 0.00 -16.48 32.24
C PRO A 246 0.12 -15.11 32.89
N ALA A 247 -0.79 -14.81 33.81
CA ALA A 247 -0.80 -13.56 34.53
C ALA A 247 0.62 -13.33 35.07
N VAL A 248 1.28 -12.29 34.58
CA VAL A 248 2.58 -11.89 35.10
C VAL A 248 2.32 -11.51 36.54
N LEU A 249 2.64 -12.43 37.44
CA LEU A 249 2.61 -12.14 38.88
C LEU A 249 3.46 -10.87 39.07
N PRO A 250 2.95 -9.86 39.78
CA PRO A 250 3.73 -8.68 40.06
C PRO A 250 5.00 -9.12 40.79
N THR A 251 6.15 -9.03 40.11
CA THR A 251 7.43 -9.21 40.74
C THR A 251 7.51 -8.14 41.81
N SER A 252 7.52 -8.57 43.08
CA SER A 252 7.76 -7.67 44.20
C SER A 252 9.12 -7.03 43.94
N GLU A 253 9.12 -5.74 43.58
CA GLU A 253 10.35 -4.97 43.47
C GLU A 253 10.99 -4.96 44.85
N ALA A 254 12.12 -5.65 44.96
CA ALA A 254 12.95 -5.58 46.15
C ALA A 254 13.49 -4.13 46.28
N PRO A 255 13.57 -3.55 47.47
CA PRO A 255 13.95 -2.15 47.72
C PRO A 255 15.39 -1.78 47.33
N PHE A 256 16.11 -2.67 46.61
CA PHE A 256 17.52 -2.48 46.27
C PHE A 256 17.75 -1.59 45.01
N VAL A 257 16.75 -1.40 44.17
CA VAL A 257 16.92 -0.63 42.91
C VAL A 257 16.83 0.88 43.11
N GLN A 258 16.18 1.37 44.20
CA GLN A 258 16.08 2.81 44.48
C GLN A 258 17.37 3.45 44.98
N ALA A 259 18.29 2.68 45.56
CA ALA A 259 19.55 3.22 46.12
C ALA A 259 20.59 3.50 44.99
N VAL A 260 20.54 2.80 43.86
CA VAL A 260 21.52 2.96 42.77
C VAL A 260 21.16 4.14 41.86
N THR A 261 19.89 4.47 41.74
CA THR A 261 19.43 5.57 40.83
C THR A 261 19.70 6.96 41.43
N GLN A 262 19.74 7.09 42.77
CA GLN A 262 20.05 8.37 43.39
C GLN A 262 21.54 8.71 43.42
N THR A 263 22.43 7.71 43.38
CA THR A 263 23.89 7.95 43.35
C THR A 263 24.39 8.31 41.95
N SER A 264 23.70 7.88 40.90
CA SER A 264 24.07 8.22 39.50
C SER A 264 23.67 9.65 39.11
N LEU A 265 22.61 10.20 39.69
CA LEU A 265 22.16 11.57 39.41
C LEU A 265 23.01 12.66 40.13
N ALA A 266 23.74 12.29 41.17
CA ALA A 266 24.60 13.23 41.90
C ALA A 266 26.00 13.40 41.27
N LEU A 267 26.41 12.48 40.38
CA LEU A 267 27.72 12.55 39.69
C LEU A 267 27.72 13.29 38.37
N THR A 268 26.54 13.57 37.79
CA THR A 268 26.42 14.28 36.50
C THR A 268 26.25 15.79 36.62
N ALA A 269 26.19 16.33 37.84
CA ALA A 269 25.98 17.76 38.07
C ALA A 269 27.28 18.59 38.20
N SER A 270 28.46 18.03 37.95
CA SER A 270 29.74 18.75 38.09
C SER A 270 30.73 18.61 36.96
N LEU A 271 30.27 18.42 35.74
CA LEU A 271 31.13 18.55 34.54
C LEU A 271 30.46 19.45 33.52
N ASP A 272 30.76 20.72 33.60
CA ASP A 272 30.63 21.69 32.52
C ASP A 272 31.56 21.27 31.38
N ILE A 273 31.02 20.80 30.27
CA ILE A 273 31.75 20.68 29.01
C ILE A 273 30.90 21.34 27.95
N SER A 274 31.34 22.55 27.58
CA SER A 274 30.93 23.28 26.40
C SER A 274 31.28 22.52 25.12
N ASP A 275 30.31 22.52 24.22
CA ASP A 275 30.45 22.55 22.78
C ASP A 275 31.39 21.55 22.08
N GLN A 276 30.81 20.60 21.38
CA GLN A 276 31.11 20.25 19.97
C GLN A 276 30.31 19.03 19.53
N SER A 277 29.35 19.30 18.62
CA SER A 277 28.64 18.26 17.86
C SER A 277 29.62 17.55 16.92
N PRO A 278 29.62 16.20 16.85
CA PRO A 278 30.34 15.54 15.76
C PRO A 278 29.48 15.56 14.49
N VAL A 279 29.91 16.36 13.53
CA VAL A 279 29.50 16.24 12.12
C VAL A 279 29.94 14.86 11.66
N VAL A 280 28.99 13.95 11.48
CA VAL A 280 29.25 12.67 10.82
C VAL A 280 29.54 12.97 9.35
N SER A 281 30.80 12.82 8.99
CA SER A 281 31.35 13.13 7.67
C SER A 281 30.64 12.33 6.57
N ALA A 282 30.21 13.05 5.53
CA ALA A 282 29.65 12.53 4.28
C ALA A 282 30.55 11.49 3.56
N THR A 283 31.79 11.35 4.00
CA THR A 283 32.81 10.44 3.44
C THR A 283 32.53 8.97 3.74
N HIS A 284 31.83 8.64 4.84
CA HIS A 284 31.54 7.25 5.17
C HIS A 284 30.38 6.67 4.35
N GLN A 285 29.42 7.50 3.95
CA GLN A 285 28.30 7.08 3.08
C GLN A 285 28.76 6.91 1.62
N ALA A 286 29.73 7.69 1.15
CA ALA A 286 30.30 7.57 -0.19
C ALA A 286 31.07 6.24 -0.37
N MET A 287 31.83 5.80 0.63
CA MET A 287 32.61 4.54 0.55
C MET A 287 31.73 3.27 0.51
N VAL A 288 30.53 3.30 1.10
CA VAL A 288 29.59 2.16 1.05
C VAL A 288 28.91 2.10 -0.32
N PHE A 289 28.64 3.24 -0.95
CA PHE A 289 27.98 3.31 -2.26
C PHE A 289 28.92 2.88 -3.39
N GLU A 290 30.21 3.26 -3.31
CA GLU A 290 31.22 2.89 -4.31
C GLU A 290 31.51 1.38 -4.33
N LYS A 291 31.38 0.69 -3.18
CA LYS A 291 31.61 -0.74 -3.06
C LYS A 291 30.42 -1.60 -3.58
N LEU A 292 29.23 -0.99 -3.70
CA LEU A 292 28.01 -1.64 -4.23
C LEU A 292 27.85 -1.46 -5.75
N MET A 293 28.61 -0.56 -6.37
CA MET A 293 28.50 -0.21 -7.79
C MET A 293 29.73 -0.56 -8.62
N ALA A 294 30.65 -1.37 -8.07
CA ALA A 294 31.75 -1.88 -8.86
C ALA A 294 31.23 -2.87 -9.92
N PRO A 295 31.60 -2.74 -11.21
CA PRO A 295 31.20 -3.70 -12.23
C PRO A 295 31.85 -5.07 -11.93
N GLU A 296 31.05 -6.14 -12.04
CA GLU A 296 31.55 -7.51 -11.99
C GLU A 296 32.56 -7.72 -13.13
N GLU A 297 33.72 -8.27 -12.79
CA GLU A 297 34.71 -8.66 -13.79
C GLU A 297 34.14 -9.78 -14.67
N PRO A 298 34.40 -9.80 -16.00
CA PRO A 298 33.90 -10.84 -16.87
C PRO A 298 34.53 -12.20 -16.52
N GLU A 299 33.70 -13.20 -16.35
CA GLU A 299 34.14 -14.60 -16.19
C GLU A 299 35.02 -15.03 -17.36
N GLU A 300 36.22 -15.57 -17.07
CA GLU A 300 37.12 -16.14 -18.05
C GLU A 300 36.45 -17.36 -18.74
N GLU A 301 36.33 -17.32 -20.05
CA GLU A 301 35.89 -18.45 -20.87
C GLU A 301 36.84 -19.61 -20.72
N ILE A 302 36.37 -20.74 -20.21
CA ILE A 302 37.07 -22.03 -20.20
C ILE A 302 37.03 -22.58 -21.62
N PRO A 303 38.19 -22.84 -22.27
CA PRO A 303 38.20 -23.39 -23.62
C PRO A 303 37.76 -24.85 -23.60
N THR A 304 36.64 -25.17 -24.23
CA THR A 304 36.21 -26.54 -24.53
C THR A 304 37.09 -27.10 -25.62
N THR A 305 38.06 -27.96 -25.24
CA THR A 305 38.76 -28.85 -26.16
C THR A 305 37.85 -30.01 -26.53
N ILE A 306 37.42 -30.04 -27.79
CA ILE A 306 36.81 -31.22 -28.42
C ILE A 306 37.97 -32.08 -28.89
N GLY A 307 38.15 -33.25 -28.25
CA GLY A 307 39.02 -34.31 -28.73
C GLY A 307 38.19 -35.36 -29.47
N GLU A 308 38.72 -35.84 -30.54
CA GLU A 308 38.27 -36.80 -31.56
C GLU A 308 37.34 -37.92 -31.11
#